data_55f9c51e450be1b398f23917d00e617d
#
_entry.id   55f9c51e450be1b398f23917d00e617d
#
_cell.length_a   1.000
_cell.length_b   1.000
_cell.length_c   1.000
_cell.angle_alpha   90.00
_cell.angle_beta   90.00
_cell.angle_gamma   90.00
#
_symmetry.space_group_name_H-M   'P 1'
#
loop_
_entity.id
_entity.type
_entity.pdbx_description
1 polymer ?
#
loop_
_entity_poly.entity_id
_entity_poly.type
_entity_poly.pdbx_seq_one_letter_code
_entity_poly.pdbx_strand_id
1 'polypeptide(L)'
;MSDEYDLDAGPDPATFAAAAAESDIDEEGATPEGQRDRGGETAGADDPVYAVGVGPGNPEYLTPRGERAIREADVVVGFTTVVEFIEDKTDADLLTCGYKDEAAALEEFGERVAAGESGPAVAMGDPNHSGYQFVGKVQDTVQQHDSDSPVRIVPGISSIQLAASRARTPMEDTEFVTLHKSGDLESDMDRLAAAATTDERHLLVLPRPYDRMPGDLAAFLLEEGADPDLEALVCEKLTHDAEEIHRFTLAELADHAGGDGAEDTPFSDLVVLAVRQPV
;
A
#
# COMPACT_ATOMS: atom_id res chain seq x y z
N MET A 1 -32.47 -10.90 -5.04
CA MET A 1 -32.68 -11.30 -3.62
C MET A 1 -31.61 -10.53 -2.87
N SER A 2 -31.99 -9.58 -2.03
CA SER A 2 -31.01 -8.96 -1.13
C SER A 2 -30.61 -10.05 -0.14
N ASP A 3 -29.40 -10.57 -0.28
CA ASP A 3 -28.77 -11.32 0.80
C ASP A 3 -28.63 -10.34 1.97
N GLU A 4 -29.54 -10.49 2.92
CA GLU A 4 -29.49 -9.73 4.16
C GLU A 4 -28.20 -10.16 4.85
N TYR A 5 -27.25 -9.22 4.97
CA TYR A 5 -25.95 -9.46 5.59
C TYR A 5 -26.19 -9.98 7.01
N ASP A 6 -25.85 -11.25 7.25
CA ASP A 6 -26.01 -11.88 8.55
C ASP A 6 -24.93 -11.35 9.52
N LEU A 7 -25.29 -10.31 10.25
CA LEU A 7 -24.40 -9.69 11.25
C LEU A 7 -24.01 -10.66 12.39
N ASP A 8 -24.77 -11.76 12.55
CA ASP A 8 -24.46 -12.79 13.55
C ASP A 8 -23.36 -13.77 13.09
N ALA A 9 -22.98 -13.71 11.81
CA ALA A 9 -21.91 -14.56 11.25
C ALA A 9 -20.50 -13.97 11.42
N GLY A 10 -20.39 -12.72 11.88
CA GLY A 10 -19.11 -12.04 12.11
C GLY A 10 -18.49 -12.35 13.48
N PRO A 11 -17.24 -11.89 13.71
CA PRO A 11 -16.62 -11.95 15.04
C PRO A 11 -17.47 -11.22 16.09
N ASP A 12 -17.62 -11.84 17.26
CA ASP A 12 -18.35 -11.23 18.38
C ASP A 12 -17.65 -9.92 18.82
N PRO A 13 -18.33 -8.76 18.76
CA PRO A 13 -17.76 -7.49 19.21
C PRO A 13 -17.30 -7.51 20.66
N ALA A 14 -17.92 -8.33 21.53
CA ALA A 14 -17.50 -8.48 22.91
C ALA A 14 -16.15 -9.19 23.04
N THR A 15 -15.86 -10.15 22.17
CA THR A 15 -14.55 -10.80 22.10
C THR A 15 -13.46 -9.81 21.68
N PHE A 16 -13.73 -8.97 20.68
CA PHE A 16 -12.83 -7.88 20.29
C PHE A 16 -12.58 -6.90 21.42
N ALA A 17 -13.64 -6.43 22.10
CA ALA A 17 -13.52 -5.49 23.20
C ALA A 17 -12.73 -6.08 24.39
N ALA A 18 -12.93 -7.37 24.71
CA ALA A 18 -12.19 -8.06 25.75
C ALA A 18 -10.69 -8.16 25.40
N ALA A 19 -10.37 -8.58 24.17
CA ALA A 19 -8.98 -8.65 23.71
C ALA A 19 -8.29 -7.27 23.68
N ALA A 20 -9.03 -6.23 23.29
CA ALA A 20 -8.51 -4.86 23.32
C ALA A 20 -8.26 -4.34 24.75
N ALA A 21 -9.11 -4.74 25.71
CA ALA A 21 -8.95 -4.36 27.11
C ALA A 21 -7.81 -5.12 27.82
N GLU A 22 -7.45 -6.30 27.33
CA GLU A 22 -6.32 -7.08 27.83
C GLU A 22 -4.98 -6.63 27.24
N SER A 23 -4.99 -5.81 26.18
CA SER A 23 -3.77 -5.26 25.61
C SER A 23 -3.27 -4.13 26.51
N ASP A 24 -2.08 -4.29 27.12
CA ASP A 24 -1.35 -3.27 27.89
C ASP A 24 -0.82 -2.15 26.97
N ILE A 25 -1.69 -1.61 26.12
CA ILE A 25 -1.38 -0.42 25.33
C ILE A 25 -1.86 0.78 26.13
N ASP A 26 -0.92 1.55 26.69
CA ASP A 26 -1.25 2.83 27.33
C ASP A 26 -1.82 3.85 26.31
N GLU A 27 -2.41 4.93 26.81
CA GLU A 27 -3.01 5.97 25.95
C GLU A 27 -1.98 6.65 25.02
N GLU A 28 -0.68 6.48 25.27
CA GLU A 28 0.42 6.92 24.40
C GLU A 28 0.85 5.84 23.41
N GLY A 29 0.21 4.65 23.48
CA GLY A 29 0.49 3.52 22.61
C GLY A 29 1.84 2.84 22.87
N ALA A 30 2.49 3.11 23.99
CA ALA A 30 3.69 2.41 24.42
C ALA A 30 3.33 1.10 25.14
N THR A 31 3.92 -0.01 24.77
CA THR A 31 3.99 -1.16 25.67
C THR A 31 4.93 -0.84 26.82
N PRO A 32 4.65 -1.27 28.09
CA PRO A 32 5.47 -0.93 29.27
C PRO A 32 6.95 -1.32 29.18
N GLU A 33 7.31 -2.19 28.24
CA GLU A 33 8.69 -2.63 28.03
C GLU A 33 9.50 -1.75 27.05
N GLY A 34 8.90 -0.67 26.50
CA GLY A 34 9.49 0.17 25.45
C GLY A 34 10.06 1.50 25.91
N GLN A 35 10.16 1.76 27.21
CA GLN A 35 10.87 2.95 27.71
C GLN A 35 12.37 2.69 27.67
N ARG A 36 12.95 2.80 26.47
CA ARG A 36 14.41 2.88 26.33
C ARG A 36 14.86 4.21 26.93
N ASP A 37 15.44 4.11 28.12
CA ASP A 37 16.31 5.17 28.63
C ASP A 37 17.41 5.39 27.57
N ARG A 38 17.49 6.57 26.95
CA ARG A 38 18.50 6.93 25.94
C ARG A 38 19.92 7.01 26.53
N GLY A 39 20.24 6.08 27.39
CA GLY A 39 21.53 5.84 27.99
C GLY A 39 22.20 4.61 27.38
N GLY A 40 22.66 4.66 26.13
CA GLY A 40 23.75 3.84 25.62
C GLY A 40 23.58 2.31 25.60
N GLU A 41 22.36 1.76 25.66
CA GLU A 41 22.14 0.35 25.41
C GLU A 41 21.83 0.15 23.90
N THR A 42 22.74 -0.56 23.22
CA THR A 42 22.53 -1.06 21.87
C THR A 42 21.27 -1.91 21.82
N ALA A 43 20.47 -1.77 20.75
CA ALA A 43 19.34 -2.64 20.48
C ALA A 43 19.73 -4.11 20.68
N GLY A 44 18.91 -4.87 21.40
CA GLY A 44 19.20 -6.30 21.60
C GLY A 44 19.06 -7.03 20.27
N ALA A 45 19.82 -8.13 20.09
CA ALA A 45 19.76 -8.98 18.88
C ALA A 45 18.36 -9.53 18.56
N ASP A 46 17.40 -9.40 19.48
CA ASP A 46 16.01 -9.84 19.32
C ASP A 46 15.02 -8.72 18.93
N ASP A 47 15.48 -7.46 18.79
CA ASP A 47 14.62 -6.35 18.41
C ASP A 47 14.28 -6.41 16.91
N PRO A 48 12.98 -6.38 16.53
CA PRO A 48 12.61 -6.50 15.13
C PRO A 48 12.94 -5.24 14.32
N VAL A 49 13.40 -5.44 13.10
CA VAL A 49 13.38 -4.41 12.05
C VAL A 49 11.95 -4.27 11.55
N TYR A 50 11.48 -3.05 11.38
CA TYR A 50 10.12 -2.82 10.87
C TYR A 50 10.13 -2.44 9.39
N ALA A 51 9.21 -3.01 8.61
CA ALA A 51 8.82 -2.49 7.31
C ALA A 51 7.50 -1.73 7.48
N VAL A 52 7.55 -0.41 7.39
CA VAL A 52 6.44 0.49 7.75
C VAL A 52 5.75 1.05 6.52
N GLY A 53 4.44 0.85 6.42
CA GLY A 53 3.60 1.55 5.46
C GLY A 53 3.30 2.97 5.92
N VAL A 54 3.71 3.95 5.12
CA VAL A 54 3.49 5.36 5.48
C VAL A 54 2.14 5.92 5.04
N GLY A 55 1.30 5.08 4.42
CA GLY A 55 0.00 5.52 3.92
C GLY A 55 0.07 6.12 2.51
N PRO A 56 -1.05 6.70 2.04
CA PRO A 56 -1.24 7.05 0.63
C PRO A 56 -0.74 8.45 0.25
N GLY A 57 -0.13 9.19 1.18
CA GLY A 57 0.44 10.53 0.92
C GLY A 57 -0.13 11.66 1.79
N ASN A 58 -1.07 11.36 2.70
CA ASN A 58 -1.52 12.33 3.71
C ASN A 58 -1.11 11.84 5.10
N PRO A 59 -0.42 12.68 5.92
CA PRO A 59 0.06 12.31 7.25
C PRO A 59 -1.02 11.80 8.21
N GLU A 60 -2.28 12.21 8.04
CA GLU A 60 -3.40 11.72 8.86
C GLU A 60 -3.69 10.22 8.66
N TYR A 61 -3.16 9.62 7.59
CA TYR A 61 -3.27 8.18 7.31
C TYR A 61 -2.04 7.37 7.74
N LEU A 62 -1.03 8.02 8.29
CA LEU A 62 0.07 7.32 8.96
C LEU A 62 -0.45 6.72 10.27
N THR A 63 -0.27 5.42 10.45
CA THR A 63 -0.75 4.77 11.67
C THR A 63 0.10 5.20 12.88
N PRO A 64 -0.48 5.32 14.08
CA PRO A 64 0.29 5.68 15.29
C PRO A 64 1.46 4.73 15.57
N ARG A 65 1.31 3.43 15.21
CA ARG A 65 2.41 2.47 15.35
C ARG A 65 3.53 2.73 14.33
N GLY A 66 3.17 3.07 13.09
CA GLY A 66 4.15 3.44 12.06
C GLY A 66 4.92 4.70 12.45
N GLU A 67 4.20 5.74 12.88
CA GLU A 67 4.79 6.99 13.33
C GLU A 67 5.77 6.78 14.50
N ARG A 68 5.38 5.95 15.48
CA ARG A 68 6.26 5.61 16.59
C ARG A 68 7.54 4.89 16.12
N ALA A 69 7.42 3.89 15.25
CA ALA A 69 8.58 3.17 14.73
C ALA A 69 9.55 4.10 13.97
N ILE A 70 9.03 5.10 13.25
CA ILE A 70 9.81 6.11 12.56
C ILE A 70 10.46 7.08 13.55
N ARG A 71 9.72 7.58 14.52
CA ARG A 71 10.20 8.57 15.51
C ARG A 71 11.31 8.03 16.42
N GLU A 72 11.24 6.76 16.77
CA GLU A 72 12.16 6.10 17.71
C GLU A 72 13.37 5.46 17.01
N ALA A 73 13.49 5.64 15.69
CA ALA A 73 14.57 5.08 14.87
C ALA A 73 15.90 5.80 15.06
N ASP A 74 17.01 5.05 14.87
CA ASP A 74 18.35 5.58 14.67
C ASP A 74 18.64 5.79 13.17
N VAL A 75 18.06 4.94 12.32
CA VAL A 75 18.21 4.97 10.86
C VAL A 75 16.88 4.63 10.16
N VAL A 76 16.55 5.30 9.07
CA VAL A 76 15.40 5.01 8.21
C VAL A 76 15.86 4.80 6.79
N VAL A 77 15.39 3.74 6.11
CA VAL A 77 15.68 3.49 4.69
C VAL A 77 14.42 3.46 3.85
N GLY A 78 14.49 4.00 2.64
CA GLY A 78 13.38 3.96 1.70
C GLY A 78 13.62 4.76 0.42
N PHE A 79 12.66 4.69 -0.49
CA PHE A 79 12.70 5.52 -1.69
C PHE A 79 12.63 7.01 -1.31
N THR A 80 13.39 7.85 -2.02
CA THR A 80 13.55 9.27 -1.72
C THR A 80 12.23 9.97 -1.42
N THR A 81 11.23 9.83 -2.27
CA THR A 81 9.91 10.47 -2.09
C THR A 81 9.15 9.99 -0.86
N VAL A 82 9.38 8.74 -0.43
CA VAL A 82 8.75 8.16 0.76
C VAL A 82 9.44 8.63 2.02
N VAL A 83 10.78 8.73 1.99
CA VAL A 83 11.57 9.23 3.12
C VAL A 83 11.34 10.73 3.32
N GLU A 84 11.31 11.53 2.26
CA GLU A 84 10.98 12.96 2.32
C GLU A 84 9.60 13.22 2.95
N PHE A 85 8.64 12.31 2.73
CA PHE A 85 7.31 12.42 3.32
C PHE A 85 7.28 12.29 4.85
N ILE A 86 8.29 11.63 5.43
CA ILE A 86 8.36 11.37 6.88
C ILE A 86 9.54 12.09 7.57
N GLU A 87 10.33 12.88 6.85
CA GLU A 87 11.55 13.48 7.36
C GLU A 87 11.34 14.38 8.60
N ASP A 88 10.18 15.04 8.67
CA ASP A 88 9.80 15.91 9.80
C ASP A 88 9.36 15.15 11.06
N LYS A 89 9.27 13.81 10.99
CA LYS A 89 8.75 12.95 12.08
C LYS A 89 9.84 12.23 12.86
N THR A 90 11.10 12.39 12.47
CA THR A 90 12.21 11.68 13.09
C THR A 90 13.50 12.52 13.06
N ASP A 91 14.36 12.26 14.03
CA ASP A 91 15.74 12.76 14.07
C ASP A 91 16.74 11.70 13.58
N ALA A 92 16.26 10.59 13.02
CA ALA A 92 17.09 9.49 12.53
C ALA A 92 17.92 9.89 11.30
N ASP A 93 18.99 9.16 11.04
CA ASP A 93 19.70 9.24 9.78
C ASP A 93 18.84 8.66 8.64
N LEU A 94 18.73 9.39 7.53
CA LEU A 94 17.86 9.04 6.42
C LEU A 94 18.68 8.46 5.25
N LEU A 95 18.50 7.16 4.97
CA LEU A 95 19.07 6.47 3.81
C LEU A 95 18.05 6.47 2.67
N THR A 96 18.21 7.41 1.75
CA THR A 96 17.31 7.53 0.59
C THR A 96 17.87 6.78 -0.60
N CYS A 97 16.98 6.20 -1.41
CA CYS A 97 17.38 5.55 -2.66
C CYS A 97 16.39 5.80 -3.80
N GLY A 98 16.89 5.62 -5.01
CA GLY A 98 16.10 5.39 -6.23
C GLY A 98 16.29 3.94 -6.69
N TYR A 99 15.74 3.59 -7.85
CA TYR A 99 15.86 2.22 -8.39
C TYR A 99 17.30 1.80 -8.73
N LYS A 100 18.24 2.76 -8.92
CA LYS A 100 19.61 2.47 -9.35
C LYS A 100 20.56 2.24 -8.20
N ASP A 101 20.29 2.82 -7.05
CA ASP A 101 21.13 2.84 -5.86
C ASP A 101 20.48 2.14 -4.65
N GLU A 102 19.28 1.55 -4.86
CA GLU A 102 18.54 0.80 -3.85
C GLU A 102 19.41 -0.25 -3.14
N ALA A 103 20.18 -1.03 -3.90
CA ALA A 103 21.03 -2.07 -3.33
C ALA A 103 22.10 -1.51 -2.39
N ALA A 104 22.69 -0.36 -2.70
CA ALA A 104 23.71 0.28 -1.86
C ALA A 104 23.11 0.83 -0.56
N ALA A 105 21.93 1.45 -0.64
CA ALA A 105 21.25 1.95 0.55
C ALA A 105 20.77 0.82 1.48
N LEU A 106 20.30 -0.29 0.91
CA LEU A 106 19.94 -1.46 1.69
C LEU A 106 21.13 -2.13 2.34
N GLU A 107 22.27 -2.22 1.65
CA GLU A 107 23.53 -2.75 2.21
C GLU A 107 23.95 -1.93 3.43
N GLU A 108 24.02 -0.60 3.30
CA GLU A 108 24.34 0.29 4.41
C GLU A 108 23.34 0.14 5.57
N PHE A 109 22.05 0.04 5.27
CA PHE A 109 21.03 -0.22 6.28
C PHE A 109 21.24 -1.53 7.03
N GLY A 110 21.55 -2.62 6.30
CA GLY A 110 21.84 -3.93 6.90
C GLY A 110 23.07 -3.91 7.80
N GLU A 111 24.15 -3.22 7.40
CA GLU A 111 25.36 -3.04 8.23
C GLU A 111 25.05 -2.29 9.53
N ARG A 112 24.23 -1.25 9.48
CA ARG A 112 23.84 -0.45 10.65
C ARG A 112 22.96 -1.23 11.61
N VAL A 113 21.97 -1.97 11.08
CA VAL A 113 21.13 -2.87 11.89
C VAL A 113 21.98 -3.93 12.59
N ALA A 114 22.91 -4.57 11.87
CA ALA A 114 23.82 -5.55 12.45
C ALA A 114 24.76 -4.96 13.50
N ALA A 115 25.05 -3.65 13.43
CA ALA A 115 25.79 -2.91 14.44
C ALA A 115 24.94 -2.56 15.68
N GLY A 116 23.65 -2.87 15.68
CA GLY A 116 22.73 -2.66 16.79
C GLY A 116 21.93 -1.35 16.71
N GLU A 117 21.90 -0.67 15.56
CA GLU A 117 21.01 0.47 15.35
C GLU A 117 19.58 -0.01 15.07
N SER A 118 18.60 0.71 15.61
CA SER A 118 17.19 0.45 15.36
C SER A 118 16.69 1.26 14.18
N GLY A 119 15.79 0.66 13.36
CA GLY A 119 15.19 1.46 12.30
C GLY A 119 14.23 0.71 11.41
N PRO A 120 13.28 1.44 10.79
CA PRO A 120 12.38 0.91 9.80
C PRO A 120 12.89 1.10 8.37
N ALA A 121 12.46 0.17 7.49
CA ALA A 121 12.34 0.44 6.08
C ALA A 121 10.93 0.99 5.79
N VAL A 122 10.82 2.13 5.10
CA VAL A 122 9.53 2.78 4.83
C VAL A 122 9.07 2.55 3.40
N ALA A 123 7.78 2.26 3.23
CA ALA A 123 7.16 2.03 1.93
C ALA A 123 5.87 2.83 1.78
N MET A 124 5.59 3.31 0.56
CA MET A 124 4.34 4.00 0.24
C MET A 124 3.13 3.05 0.44
N GLY A 125 2.03 3.59 0.93
CA GLY A 125 0.79 2.85 1.13
C GLY A 125 0.93 1.75 2.18
N ASP A 126 0.68 0.51 1.76
CA ASP A 126 0.88 -0.71 2.55
C ASP A 126 2.04 -1.53 1.98
N PRO A 127 3.01 -1.99 2.81
CA PRO A 127 4.17 -2.74 2.35
C PRO A 127 3.83 -4.06 1.65
N ASN A 128 2.70 -4.69 1.98
CA ASN A 128 2.27 -5.93 1.34
C ASN A 128 1.63 -5.70 -0.03
N HIS A 129 1.52 -4.46 -0.45
CA HIS A 129 0.83 -4.05 -1.65
C HIS A 129 1.83 -3.59 -2.73
N SER A 130 2.20 -2.31 -2.72
CA SER A 130 3.18 -1.75 -3.64
C SER A 130 4.62 -1.95 -3.18
N GLY A 131 4.84 -2.12 -1.88
CA GLY A 131 6.16 -2.28 -1.26
C GLY A 131 6.69 -3.71 -1.16
N TYR A 132 5.94 -4.72 -1.61
CA TYR A 132 6.26 -6.13 -1.36
C TYR A 132 7.66 -6.56 -1.83
N GLN A 133 8.09 -6.13 -3.02
CA GLN A 133 9.43 -6.45 -3.52
C GLN A 133 10.53 -5.76 -2.72
N PHE A 134 10.31 -4.52 -2.31
CA PHE A 134 11.23 -3.77 -1.46
C PHE A 134 11.39 -4.44 -0.09
N VAL A 135 10.28 -4.83 0.54
CA VAL A 135 10.31 -5.57 1.82
C VAL A 135 11.09 -6.88 1.70
N GLY A 136 10.92 -7.63 0.61
CA GLY A 136 11.69 -8.85 0.35
C GLY A 136 13.20 -8.57 0.33
N LYS A 137 13.62 -7.52 -0.35
CA LYS A 137 15.04 -7.12 -0.38
C LYS A 137 15.56 -6.68 1.00
N VAL A 138 14.76 -5.96 1.77
CA VAL A 138 15.08 -5.61 3.16
C VAL A 138 15.30 -6.87 3.99
N GLN A 139 14.41 -7.85 3.89
CA GLN A 139 14.55 -9.13 4.59
C GLN A 139 15.82 -9.87 4.20
N ASP A 140 16.10 -9.96 2.91
CA ASP A 140 17.29 -10.62 2.39
C ASP A 140 18.58 -9.93 2.89
N THR A 141 18.61 -8.60 2.89
CA THR A 141 19.76 -7.82 3.34
C THR A 141 19.99 -7.98 4.85
N VAL A 142 18.94 -7.85 5.66
CA VAL A 142 19.05 -8.05 7.12
C VAL A 142 19.59 -9.45 7.44
N GLN A 143 19.12 -10.48 6.74
CA GLN A 143 19.59 -11.86 6.91
C GLN A 143 21.06 -12.04 6.48
N GLN A 144 21.50 -11.39 5.39
CA GLN A 144 22.88 -11.48 4.89
C GLN A 144 23.90 -10.90 5.86
N HIS A 145 23.51 -9.92 6.66
CA HIS A 145 24.37 -9.33 7.70
C HIS A 145 24.37 -10.11 9.02
N ASP A 146 23.88 -11.35 9.00
CA ASP A 146 23.82 -12.27 10.15
C ASP A 146 23.04 -11.70 11.34
N SER A 147 22.04 -10.88 11.03
CA SER A 147 21.12 -10.35 12.03
C SER A 147 20.03 -11.37 12.31
N ASP A 148 19.90 -11.82 13.53
CA ASP A 148 18.78 -12.64 14.01
C ASP A 148 17.49 -11.82 14.15
N SER A 149 17.55 -10.51 13.88
CA SER A 149 16.43 -9.61 13.97
C SER A 149 15.35 -9.95 12.93
N PRO A 150 14.14 -10.27 13.34
CA PRO A 150 13.07 -10.53 12.40
C PRO A 150 12.58 -9.24 11.74
N VAL A 151 12.30 -9.27 10.45
CA VAL A 151 11.61 -8.14 9.78
C VAL A 151 10.10 -8.31 9.99
N ARG A 152 9.48 -7.29 10.61
CA ARG A 152 8.04 -7.25 10.89
C ARG A 152 7.37 -6.12 10.13
N ILE A 153 6.22 -6.42 9.53
CA ILE A 153 5.45 -5.43 8.79
C ILE A 153 4.53 -4.68 9.74
N VAL A 154 4.59 -3.35 9.66
CA VAL A 154 3.59 -2.44 10.19
C VAL A 154 2.72 -1.99 9.01
N PRO A 155 1.48 -2.48 8.90
CA PRO A 155 0.61 -2.14 7.77
C PRO A 155 0.36 -0.64 7.68
N GLY A 156 0.18 -0.16 6.46
CA GLY A 156 -0.30 1.18 6.16
C GLY A 156 -1.64 1.16 5.45
N ILE A 157 -2.25 2.32 5.28
CA ILE A 157 -3.47 2.46 4.46
C ILE A 157 -3.06 2.55 3.00
N SER A 158 -3.53 1.64 2.15
CA SER A 158 -3.24 1.67 0.72
C SER A 158 -4.24 2.53 -0.05
N SER A 159 -3.82 3.08 -1.19
CA SER A 159 -4.69 3.79 -2.13
C SER A 159 -5.86 2.94 -2.61
N ILE A 160 -5.69 1.62 -2.70
CA ILE A 160 -6.76 0.67 -3.07
C ILE A 160 -7.86 0.62 -2.01
N GLN A 161 -7.52 0.59 -0.71
CA GLN A 161 -8.52 0.62 0.36
C GLN A 161 -9.31 1.93 0.33
N LEU A 162 -8.65 3.03 0.01
CA LEU A 162 -9.33 4.32 -0.14
C LEU A 162 -10.21 4.35 -1.37
N ALA A 163 -9.73 3.85 -2.51
CA ALA A 163 -10.53 3.73 -3.72
C ALA A 163 -11.77 2.87 -3.49
N ALA A 164 -11.64 1.72 -2.78
CA ALA A 164 -12.77 0.90 -2.38
C ALA A 164 -13.81 1.71 -1.57
N SER A 165 -13.34 2.49 -0.59
CA SER A 165 -14.20 3.34 0.23
C SER A 165 -14.89 4.45 -0.58
N ARG A 166 -14.18 5.10 -1.50
CA ARG A 166 -14.72 6.14 -2.38
C ARG A 166 -15.72 5.59 -3.40
N ALA A 167 -15.39 4.43 -3.99
CA ALA A 167 -16.25 3.73 -4.94
C ALA A 167 -17.39 2.95 -4.26
N ARG A 168 -17.31 2.71 -2.94
CA ARG A 168 -18.25 1.89 -2.18
C ARG A 168 -18.36 0.47 -2.76
N THR A 169 -17.19 -0.13 -3.04
CA THR A 169 -17.08 -1.52 -3.47
C THR A 169 -16.77 -2.39 -2.25
N PRO A 170 -17.62 -3.37 -1.89
CA PRO A 170 -17.33 -4.29 -0.80
C PRO A 170 -16.13 -5.16 -1.18
N MET A 171 -15.17 -5.31 -0.26
CA MET A 171 -13.94 -6.07 -0.54
C MET A 171 -14.22 -7.55 -0.82
N GLU A 172 -15.27 -8.09 -0.25
CA GLU A 172 -15.70 -9.49 -0.43
C GLU A 172 -16.13 -9.80 -1.87
N ASP A 173 -16.71 -8.80 -2.56
CA ASP A 173 -17.21 -8.93 -3.92
C ASP A 173 -16.31 -8.19 -4.95
N THR A 174 -15.08 -7.93 -4.58
CA THR A 174 -14.16 -7.17 -5.41
C THR A 174 -12.96 -8.03 -5.81
N GLU A 175 -12.64 -8.02 -7.09
CA GLU A 175 -11.35 -8.49 -7.59
C GLU A 175 -10.35 -7.33 -7.56
N PHE A 176 -9.22 -7.57 -6.93
CA PHE A 176 -8.18 -6.61 -6.79
C PHE A 176 -6.95 -7.04 -7.60
N VAL A 177 -6.47 -6.17 -8.49
CA VAL A 177 -5.32 -6.43 -9.34
C VAL A 177 -4.36 -5.23 -9.33
N THR A 178 -3.08 -5.49 -9.10
CA THR A 178 -2.02 -4.53 -9.33
C THR A 178 -1.29 -4.82 -10.63
N LEU A 179 -1.29 -3.85 -11.54
CA LEU A 179 -0.50 -3.86 -12.77
C LEU A 179 0.80 -3.06 -12.60
N HIS A 180 0.96 -2.35 -11.51
CA HIS A 180 2.13 -1.54 -11.17
C HIS A 180 3.31 -2.46 -10.77
N LYS A 181 3.74 -3.28 -11.72
CA LYS A 181 4.86 -4.23 -11.57
C LYS A 181 5.58 -4.42 -12.90
N SER A 182 6.83 -4.89 -12.84
CA SER A 182 7.60 -5.26 -14.01
C SER A 182 7.16 -6.62 -14.57
N GLY A 183 7.40 -6.85 -15.85
CA GLY A 183 7.19 -8.13 -16.51
C GLY A 183 5.85 -8.27 -17.22
N ASP A 184 5.49 -9.51 -17.49
CA ASP A 184 4.28 -9.87 -18.21
C ASP A 184 3.03 -9.68 -17.36
N LEU A 185 1.96 -9.18 -17.97
CA LEU A 185 0.68 -8.91 -17.32
C LEU A 185 -0.45 -9.80 -17.84
N GLU A 186 -0.17 -10.76 -18.73
CA GLU A 186 -1.19 -11.58 -19.40
C GLU A 186 -2.16 -12.20 -18.38
N SER A 187 -1.62 -12.87 -17.36
CA SER A 187 -2.45 -13.51 -16.32
C SER A 187 -3.27 -12.53 -15.47
N ASP A 188 -2.78 -11.30 -15.27
CA ASP A 188 -3.51 -10.28 -14.53
C ASP A 188 -4.64 -9.69 -15.39
N MET A 189 -4.39 -9.49 -16.68
CA MET A 189 -5.40 -9.04 -17.62
C MET A 189 -6.51 -10.08 -17.77
N ASP A 190 -6.18 -11.38 -17.85
CA ASP A 190 -7.15 -12.47 -17.86
C ASP A 190 -8.04 -12.47 -16.61
N ARG A 191 -7.44 -12.22 -15.44
CA ARG A 191 -8.20 -12.09 -14.17
C ARG A 191 -9.15 -10.90 -14.20
N LEU A 192 -8.72 -9.76 -14.71
CA LEU A 192 -9.59 -8.58 -14.87
C LEU A 192 -10.76 -8.88 -15.79
N ALA A 193 -10.50 -9.49 -16.95
CA ALA A 193 -11.53 -9.87 -17.90
C ALA A 193 -12.54 -10.84 -17.27
N ALA A 194 -12.07 -11.90 -16.61
CA ALA A 194 -12.95 -12.88 -15.95
C ALA A 194 -13.82 -12.21 -14.86
N ALA A 195 -13.22 -11.38 -14.02
CA ALA A 195 -13.94 -10.70 -12.95
C ALA A 195 -15.02 -9.74 -13.47
N ALA A 196 -14.74 -9.02 -14.57
CA ALA A 196 -15.70 -8.09 -15.16
C ALA A 196 -16.85 -8.78 -15.90
N THR A 197 -16.62 -9.96 -16.50
CA THR A 197 -17.57 -10.57 -17.45
C THR A 197 -18.24 -11.83 -16.93
N THR A 198 -17.48 -12.72 -16.27
CA THR A 198 -17.96 -14.05 -15.87
C THR A 198 -18.31 -14.12 -14.40
N ASP A 199 -17.48 -13.51 -13.56
CA ASP A 199 -17.63 -13.59 -12.10
C ASP A 199 -18.49 -12.46 -11.54
N GLU A 200 -18.81 -11.46 -12.38
CA GLU A 200 -19.63 -10.29 -12.03
C GLU A 200 -19.16 -9.59 -10.75
N ARG A 201 -17.82 -9.48 -10.58
CA ARG A 201 -17.20 -8.84 -9.42
C ARG A 201 -16.87 -7.37 -9.71
N HIS A 202 -16.90 -6.54 -8.68
CA HIS A 202 -16.28 -5.22 -8.77
C HIS A 202 -14.78 -5.35 -9.04
N LEU A 203 -14.18 -4.35 -9.68
CA LEU A 203 -12.74 -4.28 -9.89
C LEU A 203 -12.13 -3.11 -9.13
N LEU A 204 -10.96 -3.34 -8.53
CA LEU A 204 -10.05 -2.31 -8.08
C LEU A 204 -8.69 -2.58 -8.72
N VAL A 205 -8.26 -1.67 -9.56
CA VAL A 205 -7.03 -1.84 -10.34
C VAL A 205 -6.05 -0.73 -10.03
N LEU A 206 -4.81 -1.10 -9.69
CA LEU A 206 -3.69 -0.18 -9.69
C LEU A 206 -3.01 -0.24 -11.05
N PRO A 207 -3.18 0.77 -11.92
CA PRO A 207 -2.65 0.78 -13.28
C PRO A 207 -1.14 0.73 -13.33
N ARG A 208 -0.59 0.30 -14.47
CA ARG A 208 0.83 0.51 -14.80
C ARG A 208 0.97 1.84 -15.53
N PRO A 209 1.66 2.83 -14.92
CA PRO A 209 1.74 4.16 -15.49
C PRO A 209 2.18 4.16 -16.95
N TYR A 210 1.43 4.88 -17.77
CA TYR A 210 1.68 5.17 -19.19
C TYR A 210 1.76 3.95 -20.13
N ASP A 211 1.33 2.77 -19.65
CA ASP A 211 1.27 1.55 -20.45
C ASP A 211 -0.11 0.87 -20.34
N ARG A 212 -0.72 0.93 -19.17
CA ARG A 212 -2.06 0.42 -18.90
C ARG A 212 -2.82 1.41 -18.03
N MET A 213 -3.15 2.56 -18.62
CA MET A 213 -3.92 3.62 -17.95
C MET A 213 -5.43 3.27 -17.90
N PRO A 214 -6.24 3.98 -17.10
CA PRO A 214 -7.66 3.67 -16.95
C PRO A 214 -8.44 3.53 -18.27
N GLY A 215 -8.17 4.39 -19.26
CA GLY A 215 -8.79 4.29 -20.60
C GLY A 215 -8.43 3.01 -21.33
N ASP A 216 -7.15 2.62 -21.29
CA ASP A 216 -6.68 1.37 -21.95
C ASP A 216 -7.30 0.14 -21.30
N LEU A 217 -7.44 0.16 -19.98
CA LEU A 217 -8.09 -0.92 -19.24
C LEU A 217 -9.59 -1.00 -19.57
N ALA A 218 -10.26 0.13 -19.68
CA ALA A 218 -11.65 0.16 -20.11
C ALA A 218 -11.84 -0.38 -21.54
N ALA A 219 -11.00 0.03 -22.48
CA ALA A 219 -11.02 -0.47 -23.84
C ALA A 219 -10.78 -1.99 -23.89
N PHE A 220 -9.79 -2.48 -23.16
CA PHE A 220 -9.53 -3.91 -23.03
C PHE A 220 -10.73 -4.68 -22.46
N LEU A 221 -11.34 -4.22 -21.36
CA LEU A 221 -12.51 -4.88 -20.78
C LEU A 221 -13.69 -4.95 -21.73
N LEU A 222 -13.91 -3.90 -22.55
CA LEU A 222 -14.93 -3.90 -23.59
C LEU A 222 -14.65 -4.92 -24.70
N GLU A 223 -13.38 -5.06 -25.12
CA GLU A 223 -12.95 -6.07 -26.09
C GLU A 223 -13.20 -7.49 -25.58
N GLU A 224 -13.03 -7.71 -24.28
CA GLU A 224 -13.29 -8.99 -23.61
C GLU A 224 -14.80 -9.20 -23.29
N GLY A 225 -15.66 -8.25 -23.62
CA GLY A 225 -17.12 -8.38 -23.54
C GLY A 225 -17.76 -7.88 -22.24
N ALA A 226 -17.08 -7.04 -21.49
CA ALA A 226 -17.68 -6.37 -20.34
C ALA A 226 -18.84 -5.44 -20.78
N ASP A 227 -19.84 -5.26 -19.90
CA ASP A 227 -20.97 -4.39 -20.16
C ASP A 227 -20.48 -2.92 -20.30
N PRO A 228 -20.76 -2.24 -21.43
CA PRO A 228 -20.34 -0.85 -21.64
C PRO A 228 -20.95 0.16 -20.67
N ASP A 229 -22.05 -0.18 -20.03
CA ASP A 229 -22.78 0.67 -19.08
C ASP A 229 -22.25 0.52 -17.64
N LEU A 230 -21.27 -0.35 -17.36
CA LEU A 230 -20.65 -0.46 -16.03
C LEU A 230 -20.08 0.91 -15.58
N GLU A 231 -20.35 1.25 -14.32
CA GLU A 231 -19.81 2.48 -13.74
C GLU A 231 -18.32 2.32 -13.50
N ALA A 232 -17.52 3.22 -14.06
CA ALA A 232 -16.08 3.31 -13.88
C ALA A 232 -15.71 4.61 -13.14
N LEU A 233 -14.98 4.47 -12.03
CA LEU A 233 -14.45 5.60 -11.27
C LEU A 233 -12.94 5.64 -11.41
N VAL A 234 -12.43 6.77 -11.86
CA VAL A 234 -11.00 7.04 -11.87
C VAL A 234 -10.68 7.91 -10.66
N CYS A 235 -9.99 7.32 -9.69
CA CYS A 235 -9.66 7.95 -8.42
C CYS A 235 -8.21 8.45 -8.47
N GLU A 236 -8.02 9.76 -8.59
CA GLU A 236 -6.69 10.37 -8.69
C GLU A 236 -6.26 11.01 -7.39
N LYS A 237 -4.97 10.90 -7.09
CA LYS A 237 -4.28 11.60 -5.99
C LYS A 237 -5.04 11.51 -4.66
N LEU A 238 -5.57 10.31 -4.39
CA LEU A 238 -6.35 10.04 -3.18
C LEU A 238 -5.63 10.54 -1.94
N THR A 239 -6.36 11.28 -1.09
CA THR A 239 -5.91 11.95 0.13
C THR A 239 -5.03 13.20 -0.02
N HIS A 240 -4.59 13.52 -1.22
CA HIS A 240 -3.89 14.80 -1.48
C HIS A 240 -4.90 15.94 -1.65
N ASP A 241 -4.43 17.19 -1.53
CA ASP A 241 -5.27 18.38 -1.76
C ASP A 241 -5.88 18.41 -3.16
N ALA A 242 -5.24 17.72 -4.11
CA ALA A 242 -5.68 17.58 -5.49
C ALA A 242 -6.43 16.28 -5.75
N GLU A 243 -7.03 15.64 -4.70
CA GLU A 243 -7.87 14.46 -4.88
C GLU A 243 -9.02 14.76 -5.84
N GLU A 244 -9.16 13.93 -6.86
CA GLU A 244 -10.26 14.01 -7.83
C GLU A 244 -10.81 12.62 -8.14
N ILE A 245 -12.14 12.53 -8.26
CA ILE A 245 -12.83 11.29 -8.60
C ILE A 245 -13.71 11.55 -9.81
N HIS A 246 -13.29 11.02 -10.94
CA HIS A 246 -14.04 11.10 -12.19
C HIS A 246 -14.98 9.89 -12.30
N ARG A 247 -16.16 10.11 -12.84
CA ARG A 247 -17.17 9.07 -13.06
C ARG A 247 -17.50 8.97 -14.54
N PHE A 248 -17.46 7.76 -15.05
CA PHE A 248 -17.73 7.41 -16.43
C PHE A 248 -18.59 6.15 -16.49
N THR A 249 -19.21 5.88 -17.62
CA THR A 249 -19.48 4.51 -18.05
C THR A 249 -18.18 3.89 -18.55
N LEU A 250 -18.09 2.57 -18.61
CA LEU A 250 -16.91 1.89 -19.14
C LEU A 250 -16.64 2.30 -20.61
N ALA A 251 -17.73 2.48 -21.39
CA ALA A 251 -17.62 2.95 -22.77
C ALA A 251 -17.06 4.36 -22.88
N GLU A 252 -17.52 5.31 -22.04
CA GLU A 252 -17.00 6.70 -22.03
C GLU A 252 -15.53 6.73 -21.62
N LEU A 253 -15.13 5.89 -20.64
CA LEU A 253 -13.74 5.83 -20.20
C LEU A 253 -12.82 5.29 -21.28
N ALA A 254 -13.27 4.35 -22.09
CA ALA A 254 -12.51 3.77 -23.20
C ALA A 254 -12.16 4.81 -24.30
N ASP A 255 -12.91 5.90 -24.41
CA ASP A 255 -12.58 7.01 -25.33
C ASP A 255 -11.26 7.72 -24.94
N HIS A 256 -10.76 7.48 -23.74
CA HIS A 256 -9.47 7.98 -23.23
C HIS A 256 -8.33 6.94 -23.38
N ALA A 257 -8.55 5.87 -24.14
CA ALA A 257 -7.52 4.88 -24.42
C ALA A 257 -6.51 5.40 -25.46
N GLY A 258 -5.27 4.98 -25.31
CA GLY A 258 -4.21 5.17 -26.29
C GLY A 258 -3.01 5.97 -25.80
N GLY A 259 -1.87 5.68 -26.45
CA GLY A 259 -0.58 6.29 -26.17
C GLY A 259 0.21 5.65 -25.04
N ASP A 260 1.53 5.85 -25.11
CA ASP A 260 2.50 5.29 -24.18
C ASP A 260 3.18 6.38 -23.32
N GLY A 261 2.59 7.58 -23.28
CA GLY A 261 3.16 8.73 -22.62
C GLY A 261 2.21 9.48 -21.69
N ALA A 262 2.77 10.31 -20.82
CA ALA A 262 2.00 11.13 -19.90
C ALA A 262 1.11 12.17 -20.61
N GLU A 263 1.45 12.52 -21.87
CA GLU A 263 0.68 13.46 -22.69
C GLU A 263 -0.49 12.80 -23.43
N ASP A 264 -0.52 11.45 -23.45
CA ASP A 264 -1.51 10.66 -24.19
C ASP A 264 -2.72 10.27 -23.33
N THR A 265 -2.66 10.53 -22.05
CA THR A 265 -3.74 10.26 -21.09
C THR A 265 -4.08 11.53 -20.28
N PRO A 266 -5.36 11.80 -19.97
CA PRO A 266 -5.72 12.90 -19.08
C PRO A 266 -5.45 12.60 -17.60
N PHE A 267 -5.09 11.36 -17.25
CA PHE A 267 -4.95 10.89 -15.87
C PHE A 267 -3.49 10.86 -15.42
N SER A 268 -3.26 11.16 -14.15
CA SER A 268 -1.93 11.08 -13.53
C SER A 268 -1.51 9.63 -13.26
N ASP A 269 -0.24 9.43 -12.91
CA ASP A 269 0.31 8.15 -12.45
C ASP A 269 -0.15 7.75 -11.04
N LEU A 270 -0.69 8.71 -10.24
CA LEU A 270 -1.27 8.48 -8.93
C LEU A 270 -2.76 8.18 -9.04
N VAL A 271 -3.11 7.06 -9.67
CA VAL A 271 -4.49 6.73 -10.01
C VAL A 271 -4.87 5.30 -9.61
N VAL A 272 -6.10 5.11 -9.20
CA VAL A 272 -6.75 3.81 -9.03
C VAL A 272 -8.02 3.78 -9.86
N LEU A 273 -8.21 2.74 -10.65
CA LEU A 273 -9.46 2.48 -11.36
C LEU A 273 -10.36 1.57 -10.52
N ALA A 274 -11.61 1.97 -10.34
CA ALA A 274 -12.67 1.12 -9.80
C ALA A 274 -13.75 0.91 -10.87
N VAL A 275 -14.10 -0.34 -11.16
CA VAL A 275 -15.25 -0.68 -12.02
C VAL A 275 -16.29 -1.39 -11.17
N ARG A 276 -17.52 -0.91 -11.23
CA ARG A 276 -18.60 -1.39 -10.35
C ARG A 276 -19.60 -2.22 -11.13
N GLN A 277 -19.89 -3.40 -10.59
CA GLN A 277 -21.05 -4.19 -11.03
C GLN A 277 -22.35 -3.58 -10.50
N PRO A 278 -23.46 -3.75 -11.22
CA PRO A 278 -24.79 -3.37 -10.71
C PRO A 278 -25.10 -4.06 -9.37
N VAL A 279 -25.61 -3.32 -8.39
CA VAL A 279 -26.00 -3.83 -7.07
C VAL A 279 -27.48 -4.18 -7.08
#